data_1dd7f8cf1ab00f3517bd2f4ebbecdc77
#
_entry.id   1dd7f8cf1ab00f3517bd2f4ebbecdc77
#
_cell.length_a   1.000
_cell.length_b   1.000
_cell.length_c   1.000
_cell.angle_alpha   90.00
_cell.angle_beta   90.00
_cell.angle_gamma   90.00
#
_symmetry.space_group_name_H-M   'P 1'
#
loop_
_entity.id
_entity.type
_entity.pdbx_description
1 polymer ?
#
loop_
_entity_poly.entity_id
_entity_poly.type
_entity_poly.pdbx_seq_one_letter_code
_entity_poly.pdbx_strand_id
1 'polypeptide(L)'
;MLWLCRLRSFNALHVLGRRGAGRRFLRQDMPSADQIANNSEILDVPGLRAILGRMYKRLGRNKVLVAMRGHRLAVVDGHEINCSYKRCCPKCQKRQITVNGQKRTQYYHRAVVFQLVGPGFRFLLDFELLEPHDDEGTAALRLIRRVLETYPRCFDILLGDGLYPQARLFKLLRQHGKHALVVLKDERRDLLKDARGLFGPKPQRTFRSGATAYRCWDVEDLDSWDSYHEKVRVVRSVETTTLRERKKDRWIERQQTSEWVWVTTLPAAEVPTATIVCFGHERWRIENEGFNELCNQWHANHYFHHHPTSITALWLMLFIAHALFHCFLRNIKPCLRQSLPVYIWAQLMLVEFLLPLLSSA
;
A
#
# COMPACT_ATOMS: atom_id res chain seq x y z
N MET A 1 -5.99 -8.78 19.46
CA MET A 1 -7.41 -8.53 19.70
C MET A 1 -7.90 -7.25 19.05
N LEU A 2 -7.38 -6.05 19.38
CA LEU A 2 -7.87 -4.76 18.84
C LEU A 2 -8.18 -4.82 17.33
N TRP A 3 -7.18 -5.16 16.53
CA TRP A 3 -7.26 -5.21 15.07
C TRP A 3 -8.00 -6.43 14.52
N LEU A 4 -7.77 -7.62 15.06
CA LEU A 4 -8.45 -8.84 14.60
C LEU A 4 -9.95 -8.81 14.87
N CYS A 5 -10.37 -8.20 15.99
CA CYS A 5 -11.77 -7.99 16.33
C CYS A 5 -12.37 -6.70 15.76
N ARG A 6 -11.63 -5.95 14.94
CA ARG A 6 -12.10 -4.68 14.32
C ARG A 6 -12.66 -3.68 15.32
N LEU A 7 -12.08 -3.62 16.52
CA LEU A 7 -12.55 -2.71 17.59
C LEU A 7 -12.17 -1.26 17.25
N ARG A 8 -13.04 -0.33 17.65
CA ARG A 8 -12.90 1.09 17.33
C ARG A 8 -12.36 1.95 18.50
N SER A 9 -12.06 1.34 19.64
CA SER A 9 -11.51 2.07 20.78
C SER A 9 -10.82 1.14 21.78
N PHE A 10 -9.96 1.70 22.61
CA PHE A 10 -9.40 0.99 23.77
C PHE A 10 -10.48 0.65 24.82
N ASN A 11 -11.52 1.48 24.94
CA ASN A 11 -12.67 1.15 25.78
C ASN A 11 -13.37 -0.13 25.33
N ALA A 12 -13.63 -0.27 24.02
CA ALA A 12 -14.21 -1.50 23.47
C ALA A 12 -13.29 -2.72 23.72
N LEU A 13 -11.96 -2.53 23.60
CA LEU A 13 -10.98 -3.58 23.92
C LEU A 13 -11.01 -3.94 25.39
N HIS A 14 -11.07 -2.96 26.30
CA HIS A 14 -11.16 -3.16 27.74
C HIS A 14 -12.45 -3.94 28.11
N VAL A 15 -13.60 -3.51 27.59
CA VAL A 15 -14.89 -4.18 27.85
C VAL A 15 -14.89 -5.62 27.36
N LEU A 16 -14.39 -5.86 26.13
CA LEU A 16 -14.27 -7.21 25.56
C LEU A 16 -13.30 -8.09 26.37
N GLY A 17 -12.20 -7.52 26.82
CA GLY A 17 -11.15 -8.22 27.56
C GLY A 17 -11.55 -8.62 28.98
N ARG A 18 -12.46 -7.88 29.63
CA ARG A 18 -12.99 -8.21 30.97
C ARG A 18 -13.98 -9.38 30.96
N ARG A 19 -14.60 -9.67 29.85
CA ARG A 19 -15.52 -10.78 29.69
C ARG A 19 -14.77 -12.05 29.28
N GLY A 20 -15.25 -13.21 29.69
CA GLY A 20 -14.59 -14.54 29.69
C GLY A 20 -13.57 -14.87 28.59
N ALA A 21 -13.74 -14.38 27.32
CA ALA A 21 -12.79 -14.64 26.23
C ALA A 21 -11.46 -13.89 26.40
N GLY A 22 -11.51 -12.63 26.85
CA GLY A 22 -10.29 -11.84 27.06
C GLY A 22 -9.44 -12.43 28.18
N ARG A 23 -10.06 -12.84 29.30
CA ARG A 23 -9.36 -13.51 30.40
C ARG A 23 -8.72 -14.83 29.98
N ARG A 24 -9.43 -15.66 29.20
CA ARG A 24 -8.88 -16.92 28.66
C ARG A 24 -7.69 -16.70 27.72
N PHE A 25 -7.77 -15.65 26.88
CA PHE A 25 -6.72 -15.31 25.93
C PHE A 25 -5.50 -14.70 26.60
N LEU A 26 -5.70 -13.75 27.53
CA LEU A 26 -4.63 -13.00 28.18
C LEU A 26 -4.07 -13.71 29.42
N ARG A 27 -4.82 -14.63 30.01
CA ARG A 27 -4.51 -15.31 31.29
C ARG A 27 -4.29 -14.34 32.46
N GLN A 28 -4.72 -13.09 32.33
CA GLN A 28 -4.63 -12.03 33.33
C GLN A 28 -5.75 -11.00 33.12
N ASP A 29 -5.91 -10.11 34.07
CA ASP A 29 -6.90 -9.05 33.97
C ASP A 29 -6.54 -8.04 32.88
N MET A 30 -7.57 -7.59 32.15
CA MET A 30 -7.41 -6.61 31.08
C MET A 30 -7.12 -5.24 31.68
N PRO A 31 -6.03 -4.56 31.26
CA PRO A 31 -5.74 -3.20 31.72
C PRO A 31 -6.85 -2.22 31.27
N SER A 32 -6.98 -1.11 31.99
CA SER A 32 -7.93 -0.05 31.63
C SER A 32 -7.58 0.58 30.27
N ALA A 33 -8.54 1.26 29.66
CA ALA A 33 -8.31 1.96 28.38
C ALA A 33 -7.18 2.97 28.49
N ASP A 34 -7.07 3.70 29.60
CA ASP A 34 -6.02 4.68 29.84
C ASP A 34 -4.65 4.02 30.02
N GLN A 35 -4.59 2.89 30.73
CA GLN A 35 -3.36 2.10 30.83
C GLN A 35 -2.91 1.57 29.47
N ILE A 36 -3.83 1.12 28.61
CA ILE A 36 -3.51 0.69 27.25
C ILE A 36 -2.96 1.87 26.45
N ALA A 37 -3.60 3.05 26.55
CA ALA A 37 -3.16 4.26 25.87
C ALA A 37 -1.74 4.65 26.31
N ASN A 38 -1.50 4.79 27.61
CA ASN A 38 -0.20 5.17 28.17
C ASN A 38 0.89 4.14 27.82
N ASN A 39 0.60 2.84 27.93
CA ASN A 39 1.55 1.79 27.54
C ASN A 39 1.85 1.79 26.05
N SER A 40 0.93 2.27 25.21
CA SER A 40 1.18 2.36 23.77
C SER A 40 2.25 3.40 23.41
N GLU A 41 2.54 4.36 24.30
CA GLU A 41 3.58 5.37 24.09
C GLU A 41 5.01 4.83 24.24
N ILE A 42 5.17 3.74 24.96
CA ILE A 42 6.46 3.10 25.26
C ILE A 42 6.68 1.77 24.54
N LEU A 43 5.81 1.44 23.56
CA LEU A 43 5.96 0.19 22.80
C LEU A 43 7.28 0.15 22.02
N ASP A 44 7.90 -1.02 22.01
CA ASP A 44 9.12 -1.28 21.25
C ASP A 44 8.83 -1.36 19.74
N VAL A 45 8.91 -0.19 19.09
CA VAL A 45 8.72 -0.06 17.63
C VAL A 45 9.73 -0.90 16.83
N PRO A 46 11.05 -0.92 17.15
CA PRO A 46 12.01 -1.82 16.53
C PRO A 46 11.62 -3.28 16.65
N GLY A 47 11.18 -3.73 17.82
CA GLY A 47 10.70 -5.10 18.04
C GLY A 47 9.48 -5.46 17.18
N LEU A 48 8.53 -4.54 17.01
CA LEU A 48 7.38 -4.73 16.12
C LEU A 48 7.81 -4.87 14.65
N ARG A 49 8.76 -4.04 14.19
CA ARG A 49 9.36 -4.22 12.84
C ARG A 49 10.07 -5.56 12.69
N ALA A 50 10.78 -5.99 13.74
CA ALA A 50 11.43 -7.31 13.73
C ALA A 50 10.42 -8.46 13.63
N ILE A 51 9.21 -8.33 14.20
CA ILE A 51 8.12 -9.31 14.02
C ILE A 51 7.71 -9.36 12.56
N LEU A 52 7.44 -8.23 11.91
CA LEU A 52 7.11 -8.18 10.47
C LEU A 52 8.23 -8.81 9.63
N GLY A 53 9.49 -8.55 9.96
CA GLY A 53 10.63 -9.18 9.31
C GLY A 53 10.68 -10.71 9.45
N ARG A 54 10.36 -11.23 10.63
CA ARG A 54 10.24 -12.69 10.83
C ARG A 54 9.08 -13.27 10.02
N MET A 55 7.95 -12.57 9.96
CA MET A 55 6.80 -12.97 9.14
C MET A 55 7.18 -13.00 7.65
N TYR A 56 7.81 -11.93 7.15
CA TYR A 56 8.33 -11.88 5.78
C TYR A 56 9.20 -13.08 5.44
N LYS A 57 10.21 -13.38 6.28
CA LYS A 57 11.11 -14.52 6.08
C LYS A 57 10.36 -15.86 6.07
N ARG A 58 9.38 -16.03 6.96
CA ARG A 58 8.54 -17.24 7.03
C ARG A 58 7.64 -17.40 5.81
N LEU A 59 7.01 -16.31 5.37
CA LEU A 59 6.17 -16.28 4.16
C LEU A 59 6.99 -16.61 2.90
N GLY A 60 8.22 -16.10 2.80
CA GLY A 60 9.15 -16.42 1.72
C GLY A 60 9.52 -17.90 1.70
N ARG A 61 9.92 -18.46 2.86
CA ARG A 61 10.24 -19.91 2.97
C ARG A 61 9.05 -20.81 2.60
N ASN A 62 7.84 -20.41 2.96
CA ASN A 62 6.61 -21.13 2.66
C ASN A 62 6.07 -20.84 1.24
N LYS A 63 6.84 -20.16 0.38
CA LYS A 63 6.48 -19.82 -1.01
C LYS A 63 5.13 -19.09 -1.12
N VAL A 64 4.79 -18.27 -0.13
CA VAL A 64 3.58 -17.44 -0.14
C VAL A 64 3.83 -16.15 -0.93
N LEU A 65 5.03 -15.59 -0.79
CA LEU A 65 5.48 -14.42 -1.56
C LEU A 65 6.07 -14.91 -2.88
N VAL A 66 5.25 -14.89 -3.92
CA VAL A 66 5.62 -15.39 -5.25
C VAL A 66 5.99 -14.22 -6.15
N ALA A 67 7.06 -14.37 -6.92
CA ALA A 67 7.45 -13.42 -7.95
C ALA A 67 6.40 -13.37 -9.08
N MET A 68 6.19 -12.18 -9.65
CA MET A 68 5.34 -11.99 -10.83
C MET A 68 6.22 -11.96 -12.06
N ARG A 69 5.99 -12.89 -12.99
CA ARG A 69 6.80 -13.02 -14.22
C ARG A 69 8.31 -12.99 -13.96
N GLY A 70 8.75 -13.68 -12.90
CA GLY A 70 10.18 -13.75 -12.52
C GLY A 70 10.68 -12.60 -11.63
N HIS A 71 9.91 -11.53 -11.42
CA HIS A 71 10.33 -10.37 -10.63
C HIS A 71 9.51 -10.20 -9.36
N ARG A 72 10.16 -9.82 -8.27
CA ARG A 72 9.51 -9.44 -7.01
C ARG A 72 9.19 -7.96 -7.06
N LEU A 73 7.92 -7.64 -6.95
CA LEU A 73 7.42 -6.27 -7.03
C LEU A 73 7.19 -5.71 -5.63
N ALA A 74 7.54 -4.45 -5.44
CA ALA A 74 7.13 -3.64 -4.30
C ALA A 74 6.44 -2.37 -4.79
N VAL A 75 5.50 -1.88 -4.00
CA VAL A 75 4.81 -0.61 -4.26
C VAL A 75 5.06 0.32 -3.08
N VAL A 76 5.31 1.58 -3.37
CA VAL A 76 5.29 2.67 -2.38
C VAL A 76 4.21 3.67 -2.75
N ASP A 77 3.49 4.11 -1.74
CA ASP A 77 2.48 5.16 -1.92
C ASP A 77 2.21 5.87 -0.60
N GLY A 78 1.81 7.15 -0.69
CA GLY A 78 1.47 7.97 0.45
C GLY A 78 0.02 7.85 0.85
N HIS A 79 -0.24 7.81 2.15
CA HIS A 79 -1.59 7.77 2.70
C HIS A 79 -1.77 8.76 3.85
N GLU A 80 -2.86 9.55 3.82
CA GLU A 80 -3.26 10.38 4.95
C GLU A 80 -4.02 9.52 5.97
N ILE A 81 -3.43 9.40 7.18
CA ILE A 81 -3.96 8.50 8.20
C ILE A 81 -5.25 9.05 8.81
N ASN A 82 -5.19 10.30 9.28
CA ASN A 82 -6.32 10.96 9.93
C ASN A 82 -6.06 12.46 10.03
N CYS A 83 -7.11 13.23 10.27
CA CYS A 83 -7.01 14.67 10.52
C CYS A 83 -7.86 15.09 11.72
N SER A 84 -7.46 16.21 12.36
CA SER A 84 -8.15 16.79 13.52
C SER A 84 -8.03 18.31 13.50
N TYR A 85 -9.04 18.99 14.03
CA TYR A 85 -9.01 20.43 14.27
C TYR A 85 -8.63 20.79 15.73
N LYS A 86 -8.59 19.80 16.61
CA LYS A 86 -8.36 20.01 18.04
C LYS A 86 -7.12 19.30 18.56
N ARG A 87 -6.87 18.07 18.11
CA ARG A 87 -5.77 17.23 18.58
C ARG A 87 -4.55 17.45 17.70
N CYS A 88 -3.43 17.75 18.31
CA CYS A 88 -2.14 17.84 17.62
C CYS A 88 -1.03 17.24 18.50
N CYS A 89 0.04 16.82 17.85
CA CYS A 89 1.28 16.38 18.48
C CYS A 89 2.48 17.04 17.77
N PRO A 90 3.70 16.93 18.31
CA PRO A 90 4.88 17.56 17.70
C PRO A 90 5.17 17.10 16.25
N LYS A 91 4.72 15.91 15.87
CA LYS A 91 4.91 15.34 14.52
C LYS A 91 3.73 15.53 13.58
N CYS A 92 2.72 16.31 13.97
CA CYS A 92 1.61 16.63 13.07
C CYS A 92 2.03 17.52 11.92
N GLN A 93 1.60 17.19 10.72
CA GLN A 93 1.52 18.11 9.59
C GLN A 93 0.40 19.12 9.85
N LYS A 94 0.49 20.32 9.25
CA LYS A 94 -0.50 21.39 9.41
C LYS A 94 -0.89 21.93 8.06
N ARG A 95 -2.20 22.18 7.88
CA ARG A 95 -2.71 22.90 6.71
C ARG A 95 -3.82 23.84 7.09
N GLN A 96 -3.95 24.97 6.35
CA GLN A 96 -5.10 25.86 6.48
C GLN A 96 -6.18 25.43 5.50
N ILE A 97 -7.38 25.21 5.99
CA ILE A 97 -8.55 24.90 5.17
C ILE A 97 -9.69 25.84 5.51
N THR A 98 -10.57 26.10 4.54
CA THR A 98 -11.78 26.91 4.75
C THR A 98 -12.96 25.97 4.97
N VAL A 99 -13.59 26.06 6.14
CA VAL A 99 -14.78 25.30 6.50
C VAL A 99 -15.89 26.29 6.84
N ASN A 100 -17.00 26.25 6.12
CA ASN A 100 -18.13 27.17 6.29
C ASN A 100 -17.69 28.66 6.27
N GLY A 101 -16.81 29.05 5.35
CA GLY A 101 -16.28 30.41 5.21
C GLY A 101 -15.22 30.82 6.24
N GLN A 102 -14.90 30.00 7.23
CA GLN A 102 -13.89 30.26 8.25
C GLN A 102 -12.59 29.50 7.99
N LYS A 103 -11.44 30.18 8.06
CA LYS A 103 -10.12 29.54 8.02
C LYS A 103 -9.88 28.78 9.33
N ARG A 104 -9.54 27.49 9.21
CA ARG A 104 -9.22 26.63 10.35
C ARG A 104 -7.91 25.88 10.09
N THR A 105 -7.11 25.74 11.12
CA THR A 105 -5.93 24.87 11.07
C THR A 105 -6.36 23.42 11.24
N GLN A 106 -5.99 22.59 10.29
CA GLN A 106 -6.16 21.14 10.36
C GLN A 106 -4.80 20.48 10.60
N TYR A 107 -4.75 19.61 11.60
CA TYR A 107 -3.59 18.80 11.95
C TYR A 107 -3.81 17.40 11.41
N TYR A 108 -2.80 16.82 10.76
CA TYR A 108 -2.91 15.48 10.19
C TYR A 108 -1.58 14.75 10.20
N HIS A 109 -1.61 13.44 10.05
CA HIS A 109 -0.43 12.62 9.77
C HIS A 109 -0.57 11.99 8.39
N ARG A 110 0.55 11.89 7.71
CA ARG A 110 0.68 11.17 6.46
C ARG A 110 1.78 10.14 6.60
N ALA A 111 1.63 9.00 5.97
CA ALA A 111 2.62 7.95 5.94
C ALA A 111 2.90 7.50 4.52
N VAL A 112 4.14 7.13 4.24
CA VAL A 112 4.48 6.34 3.06
C VAL A 112 4.50 4.89 3.47
N VAL A 113 3.80 4.04 2.75
CA VAL A 113 3.69 2.60 3.00
C VAL A 113 4.46 1.82 1.95
N PHE A 114 5.18 0.80 2.40
CA PHE A 114 5.89 -0.14 1.55
C PHE A 114 5.19 -1.50 1.57
N GLN A 115 4.70 -1.92 0.40
CA GLN A 115 3.95 -3.16 0.23
C GLN A 115 4.63 -4.06 -0.80
N LEU A 116 4.84 -5.33 -0.45
CA LEU A 116 5.21 -6.36 -1.41
C LEU A 116 3.95 -6.86 -2.13
N VAL A 117 4.05 -6.98 -3.45
CA VAL A 117 2.93 -7.36 -4.33
C VAL A 117 3.29 -8.61 -5.09
N GLY A 118 2.38 -9.57 -5.10
CA GLY A 118 2.53 -10.81 -5.85
C GLY A 118 1.19 -11.46 -6.16
N PRO A 119 1.16 -12.50 -7.00
CA PRO A 119 -0.04 -13.24 -7.31
C PRO A 119 -0.70 -13.80 -6.05
N GLY A 120 -1.91 -13.31 -5.73
CA GLY A 120 -2.75 -13.86 -4.66
C GLY A 120 -2.32 -13.56 -3.22
N PHE A 121 -1.26 -12.78 -3.00
CA PHE A 121 -0.85 -12.33 -1.66
C PHE A 121 -0.15 -10.98 -1.69
N ARG A 122 -0.46 -10.15 -0.70
CA ARG A 122 0.13 -8.84 -0.47
C ARG A 122 0.65 -8.76 0.93
N PHE A 123 1.79 -8.12 1.12
CA PHE A 123 2.40 -8.00 2.43
C PHE A 123 2.84 -6.57 2.71
N LEU A 124 2.17 -5.93 3.67
CA LEU A 124 2.57 -4.64 4.20
C LEU A 124 3.82 -4.87 5.05
N LEU A 125 4.98 -4.43 4.56
CA LEU A 125 6.27 -4.74 5.19
C LEU A 125 6.66 -3.68 6.22
N ASP A 126 6.53 -2.42 5.86
CA ASP A 126 6.91 -1.29 6.72
C ASP A 126 6.24 0.01 6.25
N PHE A 127 6.34 1.05 7.03
CA PHE A 127 5.93 2.40 6.68
C PHE A 127 6.77 3.46 7.36
N GLU A 128 6.70 4.69 6.86
CA GLU A 128 7.34 5.87 7.42
C GLU A 128 6.34 7.00 7.59
N LEU A 129 6.24 7.57 8.78
CA LEU A 129 5.49 8.81 8.99
C LEU A 129 6.27 9.99 8.41
N LEU A 130 5.57 10.92 7.77
CA LEU A 130 6.16 12.18 7.38
C LEU A 130 6.46 13.00 8.64
N GLU A 131 7.69 13.49 8.74
CA GLU A 131 8.05 14.50 9.74
C GLU A 131 7.48 15.89 9.34
N PRO A 132 7.29 16.83 10.28
CA PRO A 132 6.92 18.18 9.93
C PRO A 132 7.87 18.75 8.87
N HIS A 133 7.30 19.37 7.83
CA HIS A 133 8.04 19.90 6.66
C HIS A 133 8.62 18.88 5.66
N ASP A 134 8.43 17.58 5.87
CA ASP A 134 8.77 16.58 4.86
C ASP A 134 7.84 16.64 3.66
N ASP A 135 8.42 16.41 2.48
CA ASP A 135 7.65 15.91 1.34
C ASP A 135 7.57 14.37 1.38
N GLU A 136 6.62 13.83 0.64
CA GLU A 136 6.42 12.38 0.55
C GLU A 136 7.64 11.64 0.02
N GLY A 137 8.36 12.23 -0.94
CA GLY A 137 9.57 11.65 -1.51
C GLY A 137 10.71 11.54 -0.48
N THR A 138 10.83 12.49 0.45
CA THR A 138 11.83 12.43 1.52
C THR A 138 11.53 11.30 2.50
N ALA A 139 10.27 11.16 2.92
CA ALA A 139 9.85 10.05 3.77
C ALA A 139 10.02 8.69 3.05
N ALA A 140 9.67 8.63 1.75
CA ALA A 140 9.86 7.43 0.93
C ALA A 140 11.34 7.00 0.86
N LEU A 141 12.26 7.95 0.70
CA LEU A 141 13.70 7.63 0.68
C LEU A 141 14.19 7.04 2.00
N ARG A 142 13.73 7.58 3.16
CA ARG A 142 14.07 6.99 4.47
C ARG A 142 13.52 5.56 4.59
N LEU A 143 12.27 5.36 4.21
CA LEU A 143 11.63 4.04 4.23
C LEU A 143 12.36 3.04 3.34
N ILE A 144 12.60 3.39 2.07
CA ILE A 144 13.22 2.50 1.08
C ILE A 144 14.66 2.16 1.49
N ARG A 145 15.43 3.14 2.00
CA ARG A 145 16.78 2.89 2.51
C ARG A 145 16.76 1.87 3.65
N ARG A 146 15.90 2.06 4.66
CA ARG A 146 15.72 1.10 5.76
C ARG A 146 15.32 -0.29 5.27
N VAL A 147 14.43 -0.37 4.28
CA VAL A 147 14.02 -1.66 3.69
C VAL A 147 15.17 -2.32 2.95
N LEU A 148 15.95 -1.58 2.16
CA LEU A 148 17.10 -2.12 1.42
C LEU A 148 18.20 -2.64 2.34
N GLU A 149 18.47 -1.93 3.45
CA GLU A 149 19.44 -2.35 4.47
C GLU A 149 18.98 -3.61 5.21
N THR A 150 17.69 -3.68 5.55
CA THR A 150 17.15 -4.77 6.38
C THR A 150 16.77 -6.00 5.55
N TYR A 151 16.27 -5.79 4.33
CA TYR A 151 15.71 -6.81 3.45
C TYR A 151 16.19 -6.65 2.00
N PRO A 152 17.50 -6.72 1.71
CA PRO A 152 18.07 -6.37 0.39
C PRO A 152 17.52 -7.20 -0.78
N ARG A 153 16.90 -8.34 -0.49
CA ARG A 153 16.34 -9.24 -1.49
C ARG A 153 14.82 -9.28 -1.52
N CYS A 154 14.12 -8.34 -0.86
CA CYS A 154 12.65 -8.45 -0.76
C CYS A 154 11.94 -8.03 -2.05
N PHE A 155 12.56 -7.21 -2.90
CA PHE A 155 12.02 -6.80 -4.19
C PHE A 155 13.14 -6.64 -5.24
N ASP A 156 12.75 -6.63 -6.50
CA ASP A 156 13.61 -6.35 -7.65
C ASP A 156 13.18 -5.04 -8.31
N ILE A 157 11.88 -4.74 -8.33
CA ILE A 157 11.30 -3.56 -8.98
C ILE A 157 10.43 -2.81 -7.99
N LEU A 158 10.66 -1.49 -7.86
CA LEU A 158 9.82 -0.59 -7.08
C LEU A 158 8.84 0.14 -7.99
N LEU A 159 7.57 0.05 -7.66
CA LEU A 159 6.48 0.74 -8.34
C LEU A 159 6.05 1.97 -7.54
N GLY A 160 5.76 3.07 -8.23
CA GLY A 160 5.29 4.32 -7.60
C GLY A 160 4.42 5.14 -8.54
N ASP A 161 3.75 6.14 -7.98
CA ASP A 161 2.94 7.08 -8.75
C ASP A 161 3.76 8.23 -9.36
N GLY A 162 3.08 9.26 -9.91
CA GLY A 162 3.72 10.41 -10.54
C GLY A 162 4.50 11.34 -9.60
N LEU A 163 4.50 11.12 -8.28
CA LEU A 163 5.36 11.84 -7.32
C LEU A 163 6.76 11.21 -7.21
N TYR A 164 6.92 9.95 -7.60
CA TYR A 164 8.15 9.18 -7.45
C TYR A 164 9.17 9.22 -8.60
N PRO A 165 8.96 9.85 -9.78
CA PRO A 165 10.05 10.06 -10.72
C PRO A 165 11.02 11.13 -10.17
N GLN A 166 11.85 10.73 -9.23
CA GLN A 166 12.84 11.57 -8.56
C GLN A 166 14.24 10.95 -8.73
N ALA A 167 15.19 11.74 -9.21
CA ALA A 167 16.57 11.28 -9.47
C ALA A 167 17.22 10.65 -8.24
N ARG A 168 16.98 11.22 -7.03
CA ARG A 168 17.50 10.68 -5.76
C ARG A 168 16.99 9.26 -5.46
N LEU A 169 15.73 8.95 -5.84
CA LEU A 169 15.16 7.61 -5.69
C LEU A 169 15.79 6.63 -6.69
N PHE A 170 15.87 7.02 -7.95
CA PHE A 170 16.45 6.18 -9.00
C PHE A 170 17.93 5.87 -8.74
N LYS A 171 18.71 6.86 -8.28
CA LYS A 171 20.11 6.66 -7.86
C LYS A 171 20.22 5.66 -6.70
N LEU A 172 19.37 5.81 -5.66
CA LEU A 172 19.35 4.90 -4.51
C LEU A 172 19.04 3.46 -4.95
N LEU A 173 18.02 3.26 -5.77
CA LEU A 173 17.62 1.93 -6.25
C LEU A 173 18.75 1.29 -7.08
N ARG A 174 19.34 2.05 -8.00
CA ARG A 174 20.46 1.56 -8.83
C ARG A 174 21.67 1.14 -8.00
N GLN A 175 22.04 1.92 -6.97
CA GLN A 175 23.14 1.58 -6.06
C GLN A 175 22.95 0.23 -5.38
N HIS A 176 21.71 -0.23 -5.26
CA HIS A 176 21.36 -1.52 -4.64
C HIS A 176 20.96 -2.59 -5.68
N GLY A 177 21.21 -2.35 -6.98
CA GLY A 177 20.84 -3.27 -8.05
C GLY A 177 19.32 -3.49 -8.17
N LYS A 178 18.52 -2.44 -7.91
CA LYS A 178 17.06 -2.43 -8.02
C LYS A 178 16.60 -1.53 -9.16
N HIS A 179 15.42 -1.82 -9.68
CA HIS A 179 14.78 -1.05 -10.71
C HIS A 179 13.62 -0.22 -10.20
N ALA A 180 13.36 0.89 -10.87
CA ALA A 180 12.15 1.70 -10.70
C ALA A 180 11.22 1.50 -11.90
N LEU A 181 9.92 1.52 -11.65
CA LEU A 181 8.87 1.65 -12.65
C LEU A 181 7.81 2.57 -12.08
N VAL A 182 7.79 3.83 -12.52
CA VAL A 182 6.94 4.86 -11.94
C VAL A 182 6.19 5.62 -13.02
N VAL A 183 5.02 6.15 -12.66
CA VAL A 183 4.19 6.92 -13.59
C VAL A 183 4.86 8.25 -13.92
N LEU A 184 4.89 8.62 -15.19
CA LEU A 184 5.44 9.88 -15.70
C LEU A 184 4.27 10.76 -16.18
N LYS A 185 3.86 11.76 -15.38
CA LYS A 185 2.67 12.59 -15.63
C LYS A 185 2.95 14.08 -15.82
N ASP A 186 4.11 14.57 -15.38
CA ASP A 186 4.37 16.01 -15.38
C ASP A 186 4.82 16.48 -16.77
N GLU A 187 3.92 17.17 -17.47
CA GLU A 187 4.13 17.74 -18.81
C GLU A 187 5.29 18.74 -18.88
N ARG A 188 5.74 19.29 -17.78
CA ARG A 188 6.88 20.21 -17.72
C ARG A 188 8.21 19.50 -17.76
N ARG A 189 8.24 18.18 -17.56
CA ARG A 189 9.47 17.39 -17.61
C ARG A 189 9.95 17.23 -19.05
N ASP A 190 11.19 17.58 -19.32
CA ASP A 190 11.79 17.45 -20.66
C ASP A 190 11.83 15.99 -21.09
N LEU A 191 12.11 15.07 -20.16
CA LEU A 191 12.02 13.63 -20.42
C LEU A 191 10.67 13.19 -21.03
N LEU A 192 9.54 13.75 -20.56
CA LEU A 192 8.24 13.40 -21.12
C LEU A 192 8.01 14.01 -22.49
N LYS A 193 8.50 15.26 -22.71
CA LYS A 193 8.41 15.94 -24.01
C LYS A 193 9.22 15.19 -25.05
N ASP A 194 10.44 14.82 -24.72
CA ASP A 194 11.35 14.10 -25.64
C ASP A 194 10.80 12.71 -25.97
N ALA A 195 10.35 11.97 -24.95
CA ALA A 195 9.70 10.68 -25.18
C ALA A 195 8.49 10.81 -26.11
N ARG A 196 7.66 11.85 -25.93
CA ARG A 196 6.52 12.11 -26.83
C ARG A 196 6.93 12.48 -28.24
N GLY A 197 8.03 13.19 -28.41
CA GLY A 197 8.60 13.51 -29.72
C GLY A 197 9.12 12.27 -30.47
N LEU A 198 9.59 11.28 -29.73
CA LEU A 198 10.13 10.03 -30.28
C LEU A 198 9.04 8.93 -30.50
N PHE A 199 7.88 9.07 -29.91
CA PHE A 199 6.77 8.13 -30.17
C PHE A 199 6.29 8.30 -31.62
N GLY A 200 6.50 7.26 -32.44
CA GLY A 200 6.02 7.24 -33.81
C GLY A 200 4.50 7.25 -33.91
N PRO A 201 3.93 7.54 -35.10
CA PRO A 201 2.48 7.61 -35.31
C PRO A 201 1.76 6.26 -35.13
N LYS A 202 2.47 5.16 -35.33
CA LYS A 202 1.93 3.80 -35.15
C LYS A 202 2.49 3.17 -33.86
N PRO A 203 1.66 2.44 -33.08
CA PRO A 203 2.14 1.72 -31.92
C PRO A 203 3.11 0.61 -32.34
N GLN A 204 4.19 0.44 -31.58
CA GLN A 204 5.18 -0.61 -31.78
C GLN A 204 4.66 -1.98 -31.34
N ARG A 205 3.74 -1.99 -30.38
CA ARG A 205 3.12 -3.21 -29.85
C ARG A 205 1.61 -3.00 -29.65
N THR A 206 0.83 -4.01 -30.07
CA THR A 206 -0.60 -4.09 -29.79
C THR A 206 -0.91 -5.46 -29.21
N PHE A 207 -1.76 -5.51 -28.20
CA PHE A 207 -2.23 -6.75 -27.62
C PHE A 207 -3.60 -6.56 -26.97
N ARG A 208 -4.25 -7.66 -26.59
CA ARG A 208 -5.51 -7.66 -25.82
C ARG A 208 -5.36 -8.45 -24.53
N SER A 209 -5.99 -7.97 -23.47
CA SER A 209 -6.15 -8.70 -22.22
C SER A 209 -7.58 -8.49 -21.71
N GLY A 210 -8.39 -9.54 -21.68
CA GLY A 210 -9.81 -9.44 -21.37
C GLY A 210 -10.55 -8.49 -22.32
N ALA A 211 -11.29 -7.54 -21.76
CA ALA A 211 -12.07 -6.54 -22.49
C ALA A 211 -11.24 -5.32 -22.95
N THR A 212 -9.95 -5.27 -22.62
CA THR A 212 -9.07 -4.11 -22.89
C THR A 212 -8.14 -4.40 -24.07
N ALA A 213 -8.09 -3.46 -25.02
CA ALA A 213 -7.13 -3.42 -26.12
C ALA A 213 -6.05 -2.41 -25.79
N TYR A 214 -4.79 -2.79 -25.98
CA TYR A 214 -3.59 -2.01 -25.67
C TYR A 214 -2.86 -1.62 -26.94
N ARG A 215 -2.46 -0.34 -27.04
CA ARG A 215 -1.57 0.20 -28.06
C ARG A 215 -0.39 0.84 -27.34
N CYS A 216 0.82 0.33 -27.55
CA CYS A 216 1.98 0.71 -26.77
C CYS A 216 3.11 1.28 -27.64
N TRP A 217 3.79 2.27 -27.12
CA TRP A 217 5.03 2.86 -27.60
C TRP A 217 6.10 2.70 -26.55
N ASP A 218 7.33 2.53 -26.99
CA ASP A 218 8.43 2.15 -26.13
C ASP A 218 9.72 2.78 -26.66
N VAL A 219 10.36 3.60 -25.84
CA VAL A 219 11.60 4.30 -26.21
C VAL A 219 12.62 4.08 -25.11
N GLU A 220 13.79 3.57 -25.48
CA GLU A 220 14.92 3.36 -24.60
C GLU A 220 15.98 4.47 -24.77
N ASP A 221 16.98 4.43 -23.92
CA ASP A 221 18.17 5.29 -23.96
C ASP A 221 17.90 6.79 -23.85
N LEU A 222 16.79 7.19 -23.23
CA LEU A 222 16.51 8.59 -22.96
C LEU A 222 17.42 9.11 -21.83
N ASP A 223 18.10 10.22 -22.07
CA ASP A 223 19.03 10.91 -21.15
C ASP A 223 18.63 12.36 -20.83
N SER A 224 17.49 12.82 -21.34
CA SER A 224 16.95 14.17 -21.13
C SER A 224 16.40 14.44 -19.72
N TRP A 225 16.84 13.69 -18.73
CA TRP A 225 16.51 13.93 -17.33
C TRP A 225 17.70 14.58 -16.60
N ASP A 226 17.74 15.93 -16.58
CA ASP A 226 18.86 16.72 -16.08
C ASP A 226 19.44 16.31 -14.73
N SER A 227 18.59 15.94 -13.79
CA SER A 227 19.02 15.53 -12.43
C SER A 227 19.42 14.06 -12.32
N TYR A 228 19.16 13.25 -13.37
CA TYR A 228 19.47 11.83 -13.43
C TYR A 228 20.24 11.52 -14.73
N HIS A 229 21.56 11.50 -14.63
CA HIS A 229 22.48 11.38 -15.78
C HIS A 229 22.60 9.97 -16.38
N GLU A 230 21.70 9.08 -16.02
CA GLU A 230 21.66 7.72 -16.53
C GLU A 230 20.49 7.55 -17.49
N LYS A 231 20.67 6.67 -18.45
CA LYS A 231 19.64 6.36 -19.43
C LYS A 231 18.42 5.69 -18.79
N VAL A 232 17.26 6.09 -19.27
CA VAL A 232 15.98 5.52 -18.85
C VAL A 232 15.16 5.11 -20.07
N ARG A 233 14.17 4.26 -19.82
CA ARG A 233 13.19 3.81 -20.78
C ARG A 233 11.85 4.41 -20.45
N VAL A 234 11.11 4.89 -21.45
CA VAL A 234 9.75 5.40 -21.29
C VAL A 234 8.79 4.58 -22.14
N VAL A 235 7.75 4.06 -21.47
CA VAL A 235 6.71 3.24 -22.10
C VAL A 235 5.39 4.00 -22.00
N ARG A 236 4.70 4.15 -23.13
CA ARG A 236 3.36 4.71 -23.25
C ARG A 236 2.35 3.61 -23.61
N SER A 237 1.21 3.58 -22.96
CA SER A 237 0.09 2.72 -23.30
C SER A 237 -1.18 3.53 -23.48
N VAL A 238 -1.87 3.32 -24.57
CA VAL A 238 -3.25 3.79 -24.80
C VAL A 238 -4.16 2.56 -24.76
N GLU A 239 -5.08 2.58 -23.82
CA GLU A 239 -5.89 1.42 -23.43
C GLU A 239 -7.35 1.72 -23.70
N THR A 240 -8.02 0.86 -24.46
CA THR A 240 -9.43 0.98 -24.77
C THR A 240 -10.17 -0.22 -24.18
N THR A 241 -10.97 0.03 -23.16
CA THR A 241 -11.77 -1.00 -22.49
C THR A 241 -13.21 -0.91 -22.92
N THR A 242 -13.79 -2.03 -23.33
CA THR A 242 -15.21 -2.16 -23.63
C THR A 242 -15.96 -2.56 -22.36
N LEU A 243 -16.74 -1.62 -21.83
CA LEU A 243 -17.58 -1.81 -20.64
C LEU A 243 -18.99 -2.18 -21.09
N ARG A 244 -19.59 -3.17 -20.43
CA ARG A 244 -21.00 -3.53 -20.62
C ARG A 244 -21.79 -3.05 -19.39
N GLU A 245 -22.68 -2.10 -19.60
CA GLU A 245 -23.55 -1.55 -18.57
C GLU A 245 -25.01 -1.93 -18.85
N ARG A 246 -25.73 -2.36 -17.80
CA ARG A 246 -27.17 -2.58 -17.92
C ARG A 246 -27.89 -1.26 -17.63
N LYS A 247 -28.49 -0.65 -18.66
CA LYS A 247 -29.37 0.52 -18.53
C LYS A 247 -30.83 0.08 -18.75
N LYS A 248 -31.63 0.14 -17.68
CA LYS A 248 -33.01 -0.43 -17.68
C LYS A 248 -32.95 -1.89 -18.12
N ASP A 249 -33.57 -2.28 -19.24
CA ASP A 249 -33.61 -3.66 -19.72
C ASP A 249 -32.68 -3.97 -20.90
N ARG A 250 -31.76 -3.07 -21.22
CA ARG A 250 -30.82 -3.23 -22.33
C ARG A 250 -29.37 -3.18 -21.86
N TRP A 251 -28.54 -4.04 -22.45
CA TRP A 251 -27.08 -3.95 -22.33
C TRP A 251 -26.55 -2.93 -23.32
N ILE A 252 -25.78 -1.97 -22.81
CA ILE A 252 -25.12 -0.95 -23.62
C ILE A 252 -23.62 -1.18 -23.51
N GLU A 253 -22.94 -1.19 -24.64
CA GLU A 253 -21.48 -1.20 -24.69
C GLU A 253 -20.96 0.23 -24.74
N ARG A 254 -20.04 0.55 -23.85
CA ARG A 254 -19.34 1.82 -23.79
C ARG A 254 -17.84 1.57 -23.88
N GLN A 255 -17.15 2.32 -24.73
CA GLN A 255 -15.70 2.31 -24.76
C GLN A 255 -15.16 3.42 -23.84
N GLN A 256 -14.20 3.04 -23.01
CA GLN A 256 -13.44 3.94 -22.17
C GLN A 256 -11.98 3.86 -22.58
N THR A 257 -11.38 5.02 -22.89
CA THR A 257 -9.95 5.09 -23.26
C THR A 257 -9.18 5.81 -22.15
N SER A 258 -8.03 5.25 -21.78
CA SER A 258 -7.07 5.84 -20.85
C SER A 258 -5.67 5.81 -21.45
N GLU A 259 -4.84 6.76 -21.03
CA GLU A 259 -3.44 6.86 -21.41
C GLU A 259 -2.56 6.78 -20.17
N TRP A 260 -1.50 5.99 -20.28
CA TRP A 260 -0.50 5.79 -19.23
C TRP A 260 0.89 5.97 -19.81
N VAL A 261 1.74 6.68 -19.07
CA VAL A 261 3.16 6.79 -19.39
C VAL A 261 3.97 6.42 -18.15
N TRP A 262 4.94 5.54 -18.33
CA TRP A 262 5.84 5.11 -17.26
C TRP A 262 7.28 5.38 -17.64
N VAL A 263 8.09 5.76 -16.67
CA VAL A 263 9.56 5.77 -16.77
C VAL A 263 10.12 4.61 -15.94
N THR A 264 11.10 3.93 -16.49
CA THR A 264 11.72 2.76 -15.86
C THR A 264 13.22 2.67 -16.18
N THR A 265 13.96 1.98 -15.30
CA THR A 265 15.35 1.57 -15.51
C THR A 265 15.47 0.13 -16.03
N LEU A 266 14.36 -0.53 -16.34
CA LEU A 266 14.34 -1.90 -16.86
C LEU A 266 14.59 -1.90 -18.36
N PRO A 267 15.65 -2.57 -18.88
CA PRO A 267 15.91 -2.64 -20.31
C PRO A 267 14.88 -3.51 -21.06
N ALA A 268 14.57 -3.18 -22.31
CA ALA A 268 13.59 -3.91 -23.11
C ALA A 268 14.04 -5.35 -23.42
N ALA A 269 15.34 -5.59 -23.45
CA ALA A 269 15.91 -6.92 -23.63
C ALA A 269 15.54 -7.88 -22.47
N GLU A 270 15.39 -7.36 -21.25
CA GLU A 270 15.05 -8.16 -20.06
C GLU A 270 13.55 -8.22 -19.80
N VAL A 271 12.87 -7.09 -20.00
CA VAL A 271 11.43 -6.98 -19.65
C VAL A 271 10.64 -6.39 -20.83
N PRO A 272 9.84 -7.23 -21.52
CA PRO A 272 9.03 -6.80 -22.67
C PRO A 272 8.01 -5.70 -22.30
N THR A 273 7.67 -4.83 -23.26
CA THR A 273 6.73 -3.72 -23.14
C THR A 273 5.41 -4.11 -22.48
N ALA A 274 4.82 -5.24 -22.89
CA ALA A 274 3.56 -5.74 -22.30
C ALA A 274 3.70 -6.12 -20.82
N THR A 275 4.89 -6.52 -20.38
CA THR A 275 5.18 -6.80 -18.98
C THR A 275 5.33 -5.52 -18.18
N ILE A 276 5.96 -4.47 -18.74
CA ILE A 276 6.01 -3.14 -18.12
C ILE A 276 4.61 -2.59 -17.87
N VAL A 277 3.72 -2.65 -18.88
CA VAL A 277 2.32 -2.23 -18.72
C VAL A 277 1.61 -3.02 -17.62
N CYS A 278 1.79 -4.35 -17.60
CA CYS A 278 1.22 -5.20 -16.55
C CYS A 278 1.74 -4.80 -15.14
N PHE A 279 3.04 -4.59 -14.98
CA PHE A 279 3.63 -4.19 -13.71
C PHE A 279 3.19 -2.77 -13.30
N GLY A 280 3.11 -1.84 -14.25
CA GLY A 280 2.65 -0.48 -14.00
C GLY A 280 1.25 -0.43 -13.38
N HIS A 281 0.37 -1.33 -13.79
CA HIS A 281 -0.98 -1.47 -13.23
C HIS A 281 -1.02 -2.12 -11.84
N GLU A 282 -0.02 -2.92 -11.46
CA GLU A 282 0.06 -3.50 -10.11
C GLU A 282 0.18 -2.42 -9.01
N ARG A 283 0.66 -1.19 -9.35
CA ARG A 283 0.66 -0.07 -8.43
C ARG A 283 -0.72 0.23 -7.82
N TRP A 284 -1.79 0.12 -8.62
CA TRP A 284 -3.15 0.39 -8.16
C TRP A 284 -3.62 -0.55 -7.04
N ARG A 285 -2.94 -1.66 -6.85
CA ARG A 285 -3.29 -2.59 -5.78
C ARG A 285 -3.05 -2.03 -4.38
N ILE A 286 -2.09 -1.12 -4.21
CA ILE A 286 -1.88 -0.49 -2.89
C ILE A 286 -3.06 0.42 -2.52
N GLU A 287 -3.60 1.17 -3.49
CA GLU A 287 -4.76 2.03 -3.27
C GLU A 287 -6.05 1.21 -3.09
N ASN A 288 -6.39 0.40 -4.09
CA ASN A 288 -7.69 -0.28 -4.17
C ASN A 288 -7.83 -1.44 -3.21
N GLU A 289 -6.78 -2.19 -3.00
CA GLU A 289 -6.81 -3.41 -2.20
C GLU A 289 -6.04 -3.26 -0.87
N GLY A 290 -5.06 -2.34 -0.80
CA GLY A 290 -4.30 -2.02 0.41
C GLY A 290 -5.04 -0.98 1.27
N PHE A 291 -4.95 0.29 0.90
CA PHE A 291 -5.50 1.39 1.70
C PHE A 291 -7.03 1.32 1.83
N ASN A 292 -7.74 0.97 0.76
CA ASN A 292 -9.18 0.82 0.82
C ASN A 292 -9.62 -0.24 1.83
N GLU A 293 -8.97 -1.40 1.84
CA GLU A 293 -9.22 -2.43 2.85
C GLU A 293 -8.83 -1.95 4.26
N LEU A 294 -7.62 -1.38 4.42
CA LEU A 294 -7.13 -0.91 5.72
C LEU A 294 -8.05 0.16 6.33
N CYS A 295 -8.53 1.12 5.52
CA CYS A 295 -9.40 2.19 6.02
C CYS A 295 -10.83 1.69 6.31
N ASN A 296 -11.42 0.96 5.36
CA ASN A 296 -12.84 0.60 5.45
C ASN A 296 -13.09 -0.61 6.35
N GLN A 297 -12.13 -1.53 6.46
CA GLN A 297 -12.31 -2.76 7.22
C GLN A 297 -11.47 -2.84 8.48
N TRP A 298 -10.33 -2.12 8.54
CA TRP A 298 -9.40 -2.18 9.66
C TRP A 298 -9.29 -0.88 10.46
N HIS A 299 -10.06 0.15 10.10
CA HIS A 299 -10.04 1.45 10.77
C HIS A 299 -8.65 2.10 10.83
N ALA A 300 -7.83 1.93 9.78
CA ALA A 300 -6.46 2.44 9.73
C ALA A 300 -6.36 3.96 9.82
N ASN A 301 -7.42 4.68 9.43
CA ASN A 301 -7.55 6.12 9.53
C ASN A 301 -8.09 6.61 10.88
N HIS A 302 -8.19 5.74 11.90
CA HIS A 302 -8.60 6.09 13.25
C HIS A 302 -7.41 6.14 14.20
N TYR A 303 -7.30 7.23 14.99
CA TYR A 303 -6.33 7.31 16.08
C TYR A 303 -6.94 6.78 17.37
N PHE A 304 -6.38 5.67 17.85
CA PHE A 304 -6.70 5.15 19.18
C PHE A 304 -6.07 6.00 20.27
N HIS A 305 -4.86 6.50 20.02
CA HIS A 305 -4.13 7.41 20.87
C HIS A 305 -3.26 8.36 20.04
N HIS A 306 -3.30 9.68 20.33
CA HIS A 306 -2.63 10.70 19.53
C HIS A 306 -1.22 11.00 20.06
N HIS A 307 -0.35 10.01 20.00
CA HIS A 307 1.07 10.10 20.35
C HIS A 307 1.90 9.46 19.22
N PRO A 308 3.05 10.05 18.80
CA PRO A 308 3.81 9.55 17.64
C PRO A 308 4.21 8.09 17.73
N THR A 309 4.74 7.66 18.89
CA THR A 309 5.12 6.25 19.14
C THR A 309 3.87 5.34 19.06
N SER A 310 2.77 5.74 19.70
CA SER A 310 1.52 4.99 19.68
C SER A 310 0.98 4.81 18.25
N ILE A 311 0.97 5.89 17.45
CA ILE A 311 0.53 5.83 16.05
C ILE A 311 1.40 4.83 15.29
N THR A 312 2.72 4.93 15.43
CA THR A 312 3.66 4.04 14.74
C THR A 312 3.50 2.59 15.19
N ALA A 313 3.46 2.34 16.49
CA ALA A 313 3.34 0.98 17.04
C ALA A 313 2.01 0.33 16.66
N LEU A 314 0.90 1.07 16.76
CA LEU A 314 -0.43 0.56 16.43
C LEU A 314 -0.57 0.26 14.94
N TRP A 315 0.05 1.04 14.06
CA TRP A 315 0.08 0.75 12.62
C TRP A 315 0.92 -0.49 12.30
N LEU A 316 2.07 -0.68 12.94
CA LEU A 316 2.85 -1.92 12.79
C LEU A 316 2.06 -3.14 13.30
N MET A 317 1.35 -3.01 14.41
CA MET A 317 0.47 -4.06 14.92
C MET A 317 -0.70 -4.33 13.98
N LEU A 318 -1.24 -3.30 13.31
CA LEU A 318 -2.24 -3.45 12.24
C LEU A 318 -1.67 -4.28 11.08
N PHE A 319 -0.44 -4.00 10.62
CA PHE A 319 0.19 -4.75 9.55
C PHE A 319 0.42 -6.22 9.92
N ILE A 320 0.83 -6.48 11.17
CA ILE A 320 0.96 -7.83 11.72
C ILE A 320 -0.41 -8.54 11.70
N ALA A 321 -1.45 -7.90 12.22
CA ALA A 321 -2.79 -8.48 12.28
C ALA A 321 -3.38 -8.71 10.87
N HIS A 322 -3.19 -7.77 9.96
CA HIS A 322 -3.58 -7.89 8.55
C HIS A 322 -2.90 -9.10 7.89
N ALA A 323 -1.58 -9.24 8.06
CA ALA A 323 -0.85 -10.36 7.50
C ALA A 323 -1.31 -11.72 8.08
N LEU A 324 -1.55 -11.79 9.39
CA LEU A 324 -2.08 -13.01 10.04
C LEU A 324 -3.46 -13.37 9.49
N PHE A 325 -4.34 -12.40 9.34
CA PHE A 325 -5.68 -12.61 8.79
C PHE A 325 -5.63 -13.12 7.34
N HIS A 326 -4.81 -12.50 6.48
CA HIS A 326 -4.68 -12.95 5.10
C HIS A 326 -3.99 -14.32 4.97
N CYS A 327 -3.07 -14.65 5.88
CA CYS A 327 -2.53 -16.02 5.99
C CYS A 327 -3.62 -17.02 6.38
N PHE A 328 -4.49 -16.67 7.32
CA PHE A 328 -5.65 -17.48 7.68
C PHE A 328 -6.57 -17.70 6.48
N LEU A 329 -6.99 -16.63 5.78
CA LEU A 329 -7.83 -16.73 4.60
C LEU A 329 -7.23 -17.60 3.49
N ARG A 330 -5.90 -17.55 3.33
CA ARG A 330 -5.20 -18.39 2.34
C ARG A 330 -5.33 -19.89 2.64
N ASN A 331 -5.42 -20.27 3.91
CA ASN A 331 -5.57 -21.66 4.32
C ASN A 331 -7.00 -22.17 4.20
N ILE A 332 -7.98 -21.30 3.98
CA ILE A 332 -9.37 -21.70 3.72
C ILE A 332 -9.47 -22.24 2.30
N LYS A 333 -10.23 -23.32 2.13
CA LYS A 333 -10.47 -23.93 0.80
C LYS A 333 -10.96 -22.86 -0.19
N PRO A 334 -10.43 -22.82 -1.43
CA PRO A 334 -10.77 -21.78 -2.41
C PRO A 334 -12.28 -21.61 -2.64
N CYS A 335 -13.04 -22.71 -2.71
CA CYS A 335 -14.49 -22.68 -2.90
C CYS A 335 -15.23 -21.94 -1.76
N LEU A 336 -14.81 -22.13 -0.51
CA LEU A 336 -15.38 -21.43 0.65
C LEU A 336 -14.91 -19.98 0.68
N ARG A 337 -13.63 -19.73 0.43
CA ARG A 337 -13.06 -18.38 0.44
C ARG A 337 -13.71 -17.46 -0.60
N GLN A 338 -14.04 -17.99 -1.79
CA GLN A 338 -14.67 -17.22 -2.86
C GLN A 338 -16.16 -17.01 -2.66
N SER A 339 -16.82 -17.82 -1.79
CA SER A 339 -18.25 -17.70 -1.53
C SER A 339 -18.63 -16.50 -0.65
N LEU A 340 -17.68 -15.94 0.11
CA LEU A 340 -17.92 -14.85 1.05
C LEU A 340 -16.94 -13.69 0.87
N PRO A 341 -17.41 -12.44 0.93
CA PRO A 341 -16.55 -11.26 0.99
C PRO A 341 -15.61 -11.29 2.20
N VAL A 342 -14.44 -10.65 2.09
CA VAL A 342 -13.40 -10.61 3.13
C VAL A 342 -13.94 -10.06 4.47
N TYR A 343 -14.82 -9.06 4.44
CA TYR A 343 -15.41 -8.49 5.65
C TYR A 343 -16.30 -9.46 6.41
N ILE A 344 -17.01 -10.36 5.72
CA ILE A 344 -17.83 -11.42 6.35
C ILE A 344 -16.92 -12.41 7.08
N TRP A 345 -15.79 -12.80 6.51
CA TRP A 345 -14.81 -13.64 7.20
C TRP A 345 -14.32 -13.00 8.50
N ALA A 346 -14.08 -11.67 8.50
CA ALA A 346 -13.68 -10.96 9.70
C ALA A 346 -14.79 -10.98 10.77
N GLN A 347 -16.06 -10.87 10.39
CA GLN A 347 -17.20 -10.98 11.30
C GLN A 347 -17.35 -12.38 11.86
N LEU A 348 -17.21 -13.42 11.03
CA LEU A 348 -17.27 -14.82 11.50
C LEU A 348 -16.16 -15.11 12.51
N MET A 349 -14.92 -14.66 12.26
CA MET A 349 -13.84 -14.78 13.24
C MET A 349 -14.15 -14.08 14.57
N LEU A 350 -14.79 -12.92 14.53
CA LEU A 350 -15.21 -12.22 15.76
C LEU A 350 -16.28 -13.01 16.49
N VAL A 351 -17.27 -13.55 15.78
CA VAL A 351 -18.34 -14.38 16.37
C VAL A 351 -17.75 -15.62 17.03
N GLU A 352 -16.87 -16.37 16.34
CA GLU A 352 -16.21 -17.55 16.93
C GLU A 352 -15.37 -17.19 18.17
N PHE A 353 -14.75 -16.02 18.18
CA PHE A 353 -14.02 -15.52 19.33
C PHE A 353 -14.95 -15.18 20.51
N LEU A 354 -16.20 -14.78 20.23
CA LEU A 354 -17.22 -14.43 21.22
C LEU A 354 -18.11 -15.61 21.65
N LEU A 355 -18.30 -16.61 20.79
CA LEU A 355 -19.17 -17.77 21.07
C LEU A 355 -18.89 -18.47 22.41
N PRO A 356 -17.63 -18.71 22.84
CA PRO A 356 -17.36 -19.27 24.16
C PRO A 356 -17.85 -18.42 25.33
N LEU A 357 -18.22 -17.16 25.06
CA LEU A 357 -18.82 -16.27 26.08
C LEU A 357 -20.31 -16.45 26.23
N LEU A 358 -20.99 -16.85 25.16
CA LEU A 358 -22.44 -17.01 25.13
C LEU A 358 -22.85 -18.38 25.70
N SER A 359 -21.94 -19.37 25.60
CA SER A 359 -22.20 -20.74 26.14
C SER A 359 -21.84 -20.90 27.61
N SER A 360 -21.25 -19.89 28.25
CA SER A 360 -20.86 -19.89 29.67
C SER A 360 -21.68 -18.92 30.52
N ALA A 361 -22.72 -18.32 29.96
CA ALA A 361 -23.73 -17.52 30.64
C ALA A 361 -25.03 -18.33 30.78
#